data_9153b21ce55b5173e90d1ed1100ff853
#
_entry.id   9153b21ce55b5173e90d1ed1100ff853
#
_cell.length_a   1.000
_cell.length_b   1.000
_cell.length_c   1.000
_cell.angle_alpha   90.00
_cell.angle_beta   90.00
_cell.angle_gamma   90.00
#
_symmetry.space_group_name_H-M   'P 1'
#
loop_
_entity.id
_entity.type
_entity.pdbx_description
1 polymer ?
#
loop_
_entity_poly.entity_id
_entity_poly.type
_entity_poly.pdbx_seq_one_letter_code
_entity_poly.pdbx_strand_id
1 'polypeptide(L)'
;NLNNELAEAIALAHDLGHPPFGHTGEDALKQLMAPYGGFDHNAQAIKIVTRLECHYADFDGLNLTWECLEGIAKHNGPIGDKLPFALADYNIEHDLELDTHASAEAQIAALSDDIAYNNHDLHDGIRAGVFLEEELMVLPIVGPAYAEVDEKYPNLEPSRRTHEALRRVFAQMVSDVVLTSKSNL
;
A
#
# COMPACT_ATOMS: atom_id res chain seq x y z
N ASN A 1 16.61 1.56 14.07
CA ASN A 1 16.43 2.45 12.92
C ASN A 1 16.24 1.58 11.69
N LEU A 2 15.17 1.82 10.93
CA LEU A 2 14.93 1.18 9.64
C LEU A 2 15.75 1.86 8.54
N ASN A 3 15.97 1.14 7.45
CA ASN A 3 16.56 1.69 6.24
C ASN A 3 15.48 2.48 5.46
N ASN A 4 15.57 3.80 5.50
CA ASN A 4 14.57 4.68 4.88
C ASN A 4 14.51 4.52 3.36
N GLU A 5 15.66 4.34 2.70
CA GLU A 5 15.74 4.19 1.24
C GLU A 5 15.09 2.88 0.80
N LEU A 6 15.29 1.80 1.56
CA LEU A 6 14.64 0.51 1.29
C LEU A 6 13.12 0.59 1.49
N ALA A 7 12.67 1.18 2.60
CA ALA A 7 11.24 1.35 2.85
C ALA A 7 10.55 2.21 1.77
N GLU A 8 11.20 3.30 1.33
CA GLU A 8 10.71 4.16 0.25
C GLU A 8 10.66 3.41 -1.08
N ALA A 9 11.71 2.65 -1.43
CA ALA A 9 11.76 1.87 -2.66
C ALA A 9 10.64 0.81 -2.70
N ILE A 10 10.40 0.10 -1.60
CA ILE A 10 9.32 -0.88 -1.50
C ILE A 10 7.96 -0.17 -1.63
N ALA A 11 7.74 0.93 -0.90
CA ALA A 11 6.49 1.68 -0.95
C ALA A 11 6.17 2.23 -2.35
N LEU A 12 7.18 2.62 -3.13
CA LEU A 12 7.01 3.09 -4.50
C LEU A 12 6.77 1.97 -5.52
N ALA A 13 7.25 0.76 -5.25
CA ALA A 13 7.29 -0.31 -6.24
C ALA A 13 6.23 -1.41 -6.01
N HIS A 14 5.67 -1.55 -4.80
CA HIS A 14 4.82 -2.68 -4.43
C HIS A 14 3.60 -2.85 -5.36
N ASP A 15 3.01 -1.75 -5.81
CA ASP A 15 1.79 -1.72 -6.63
C ASP A 15 2.03 -1.60 -8.15
N LEU A 16 3.29 -1.67 -8.64
CA LEU A 16 3.58 -1.57 -10.07
C LEU A 16 2.88 -2.64 -10.91
N GLY A 17 2.51 -3.77 -10.32
CA GLY A 17 1.79 -4.85 -10.97
C GLY A 17 0.27 -4.72 -10.96
N HIS A 18 -0.27 -3.68 -10.36
CA HIS A 18 -1.73 -3.55 -10.18
C HIS A 18 -2.44 -3.29 -11.52
N PRO A 19 -3.52 -4.03 -11.84
CA PRO A 19 -4.29 -3.82 -13.05
C PRO A 19 -5.22 -2.60 -12.93
N PRO A 20 -5.76 -2.10 -14.06
CA PRO A 20 -6.85 -1.13 -14.03
C PRO A 20 -8.03 -1.62 -13.19
N PHE A 21 -8.73 -0.71 -12.53
CA PHE A 21 -9.89 -0.95 -11.67
C PHE A 21 -9.57 -1.67 -10.34
N GLY A 22 -8.33 -1.59 -9.87
CA GLY A 22 -7.90 -2.10 -8.57
C GLY A 22 -8.21 -3.59 -8.37
N HIS A 23 -8.62 -3.98 -7.17
CA HIS A 23 -8.92 -5.38 -6.83
C HIS A 23 -10.07 -5.98 -7.67
N THR A 24 -11.05 -5.18 -8.11
CA THR A 24 -12.11 -5.68 -9.00
C THR A 24 -11.55 -6.12 -10.35
N GLY A 25 -10.61 -5.35 -10.90
CA GLY A 25 -9.89 -5.70 -12.14
C GLY A 25 -8.99 -6.91 -11.94
N GLU A 26 -8.34 -7.01 -10.79
CA GLU A 26 -7.51 -8.14 -10.42
C GLU A 26 -8.34 -9.43 -10.32
N ASP A 27 -9.50 -9.41 -9.67
CA ASP A 27 -10.39 -10.56 -9.54
C ASP A 27 -10.88 -11.05 -10.92
N ALA A 28 -11.20 -10.13 -11.81
CA ALA A 28 -11.56 -10.47 -13.20
C ALA A 28 -10.39 -11.13 -13.92
N LEU A 29 -9.17 -10.60 -13.78
CA LEU A 29 -7.96 -11.20 -14.35
C LEU A 29 -7.62 -12.56 -13.73
N LYS A 30 -7.76 -12.74 -12.43
CA LYS A 30 -7.58 -14.04 -11.76
C LYS A 30 -8.45 -15.13 -12.38
N GLN A 31 -9.72 -14.82 -12.65
CA GLN A 31 -10.65 -15.76 -13.28
C GLN A 31 -10.28 -16.07 -14.72
N LEU A 32 -9.99 -15.04 -15.53
CA LEU A 32 -9.69 -15.19 -16.94
C LEU A 32 -8.33 -15.87 -17.18
N MET A 33 -7.36 -15.58 -16.36
CA MET A 33 -5.99 -16.10 -16.45
C MET A 33 -5.80 -17.45 -15.78
N ALA A 34 -6.80 -17.99 -15.06
CA ALA A 34 -6.71 -19.28 -14.38
C ALA A 34 -6.16 -20.43 -15.25
N PRO A 35 -6.55 -20.59 -16.55
CA PRO A 35 -5.97 -21.60 -17.43
C PRO A 35 -4.52 -21.35 -17.84
N TYR A 36 -3.99 -20.14 -17.59
CA TYR A 36 -2.66 -19.68 -18.03
C TYR A 36 -1.70 -19.42 -16.85
N GLY A 37 -2.01 -19.94 -15.68
CA GLY A 37 -1.16 -19.77 -14.48
C GLY A 37 -1.64 -18.71 -13.49
N GLY A 38 -2.84 -18.13 -13.73
CA GLY A 38 -3.44 -17.16 -12.84
C GLY A 38 -2.93 -15.73 -13.04
N PHE A 39 -3.39 -14.84 -12.18
CA PHE A 39 -2.90 -13.45 -12.08
C PHE A 39 -2.85 -13.05 -10.60
N ASP A 40 -1.82 -12.29 -10.25
CA ASP A 40 -1.62 -11.72 -8.93
C ASP A 40 -0.76 -10.45 -9.11
N HIS A 41 -1.16 -9.34 -8.49
CA HIS A 41 -0.49 -8.06 -8.71
C HIS A 41 0.94 -8.04 -8.13
N ASN A 42 1.20 -8.73 -7.00
CA ASN A 42 2.55 -8.83 -6.43
C ASN A 42 3.48 -9.63 -7.35
N ALA A 43 3.00 -10.77 -7.86
CA ALA A 43 3.74 -11.56 -8.84
C ALA A 43 3.99 -10.78 -10.14
N GLN A 44 3.03 -9.98 -10.58
CA GLN A 44 3.19 -9.10 -11.73
C GLN A 44 4.18 -7.97 -11.45
N ALA A 45 4.19 -7.37 -10.24
CA ALA A 45 5.18 -6.39 -9.84
C ALA A 45 6.60 -6.98 -9.90
N ILE A 46 6.82 -8.16 -9.33
CA ILE A 46 8.10 -8.87 -9.43
C ILE A 46 8.50 -9.09 -10.89
N LYS A 47 7.57 -9.54 -11.74
CA LYS A 47 7.86 -9.73 -13.17
C LYS A 47 8.24 -8.42 -13.88
N ILE A 48 7.57 -7.32 -13.55
CA ILE A 48 7.88 -5.99 -14.10
C ILE A 48 9.31 -5.59 -13.71
N VAL A 49 9.61 -5.55 -12.41
CA VAL A 49 10.89 -5.02 -11.93
C VAL A 49 12.09 -5.92 -12.19
N THR A 50 11.86 -7.22 -12.49
CA THR A 50 12.96 -8.16 -12.75
C THR A 50 13.17 -8.50 -14.23
N ARG A 51 12.13 -8.33 -15.08
CA ARG A 51 12.18 -8.81 -16.48
C ARG A 51 11.61 -7.85 -17.53
N LEU A 52 10.53 -7.10 -17.21
CA LEU A 52 9.85 -6.32 -18.24
C LEU A 52 10.39 -4.90 -18.40
N GLU A 53 10.98 -4.34 -17.36
CA GLU A 53 11.69 -3.07 -17.43
C GLU A 53 13.05 -3.28 -18.12
N CYS A 54 13.16 -2.89 -19.40
CA CYS A 54 14.34 -3.11 -20.21
C CYS A 54 15.03 -1.77 -20.53
N HIS A 55 15.54 -1.10 -19.50
CA HIS A 55 16.20 0.21 -19.64
C HIS A 55 17.72 0.14 -19.73
N TYR A 56 18.32 -0.97 -19.35
CA TYR A 56 19.76 -1.16 -19.26
C TYR A 56 20.27 -2.13 -20.33
N ALA A 57 21.47 -1.90 -20.85
CA ALA A 57 22.02 -2.73 -21.90
C ALA A 57 22.53 -4.09 -21.40
N ASP A 58 22.91 -4.18 -20.14
CA ASP A 58 23.64 -5.32 -19.59
C ASP A 58 22.73 -6.30 -18.85
N PHE A 59 21.50 -5.92 -18.52
CA PHE A 59 20.54 -6.76 -17.78
C PHE A 59 19.09 -6.34 -18.01
N ASP A 60 18.18 -7.29 -17.82
CA ASP A 60 16.74 -7.04 -17.76
C ASP A 60 16.32 -6.61 -16.36
N GLY A 61 15.21 -5.89 -16.26
CA GLY A 61 14.69 -5.37 -15.00
C GLY A 61 15.44 -4.15 -14.48
N LEU A 62 15.21 -3.84 -13.21
CA LEU A 62 15.77 -2.68 -12.52
C LEU A 62 16.98 -3.00 -11.64
N ASN A 63 17.41 -4.26 -11.60
CA ASN A 63 18.51 -4.75 -10.76
C ASN A 63 18.36 -4.38 -9.28
N LEU A 64 17.15 -4.57 -8.73
CA LEU A 64 16.86 -4.31 -7.33
C LEU A 64 17.57 -5.31 -6.41
N THR A 65 17.83 -4.91 -5.16
CA THR A 65 18.40 -5.82 -4.17
C THR A 65 17.40 -6.89 -3.75
N TRP A 66 17.90 -7.98 -3.15
CA TRP A 66 17.07 -9.06 -2.63
C TRP A 66 16.03 -8.56 -1.63
N GLU A 67 16.44 -7.66 -0.72
CA GLU A 67 15.58 -7.11 0.31
C GLU A 67 14.42 -6.26 -0.29
N CYS A 68 14.68 -5.56 -1.37
CA CYS A 68 13.66 -4.80 -2.07
C CYS A 68 12.66 -5.73 -2.77
N LEU A 69 13.13 -6.76 -3.45
CA LEU A 69 12.30 -7.76 -4.11
C LEU A 69 11.48 -8.59 -3.11
N GLU A 70 12.10 -8.99 -2.01
CA GLU A 70 11.45 -9.65 -0.89
C GLU A 70 10.30 -8.79 -0.34
N GLY A 71 10.58 -7.50 -0.12
CA GLY A 71 9.59 -6.56 0.36
C GLY A 71 8.42 -6.37 -0.60
N ILE A 72 8.68 -6.20 -1.90
CA ILE A 72 7.65 -6.10 -2.93
C ILE A 72 6.78 -7.37 -2.97
N ALA A 73 7.39 -8.55 -2.88
CA ALA A 73 6.66 -9.82 -2.94
C ALA A 73 5.79 -10.07 -1.71
N LYS A 74 6.27 -9.70 -0.52
CA LYS A 74 5.70 -10.11 0.78
C LYS A 74 5.11 -8.96 1.62
N HIS A 75 4.97 -7.74 1.09
CA HIS A 75 4.44 -6.63 1.91
C HIS A 75 3.07 -6.95 2.54
N ASN A 76 2.26 -7.77 1.88
CA ASN A 76 0.97 -8.25 2.40
C ASN A 76 1.08 -9.49 3.32
N GLY A 77 2.30 -9.89 3.71
CA GLY A 77 2.56 -11.04 4.58
C GLY A 77 3.11 -12.27 3.85
N PRO A 78 3.31 -13.37 4.59
CA PRO A 78 3.83 -14.62 4.04
C PRO A 78 2.90 -15.17 2.95
N ILE A 79 3.50 -15.73 1.89
CA ILE A 79 2.78 -16.33 0.78
C ILE A 79 2.75 -17.85 0.99
N GLY A 80 1.55 -18.42 1.02
CA GLY A 80 1.37 -19.87 1.23
C GLY A 80 1.68 -20.73 0.01
N ASP A 81 1.31 -22.03 0.07
CA ASP A 81 1.70 -23.08 -0.88
C ASP A 81 1.29 -22.86 -2.35
N LYS A 82 0.34 -21.96 -2.62
CA LYS A 82 -0.12 -21.68 -3.99
C LYS A 82 0.51 -20.41 -4.52
N LEU A 83 1.73 -20.53 -5.00
CA LEU A 83 2.42 -19.40 -5.62
C LEU A 83 1.83 -19.09 -7.02
N PRO A 84 1.55 -17.80 -7.31
CA PRO A 84 1.29 -17.35 -8.68
C PRO A 84 2.47 -17.71 -9.60
N PHE A 85 2.16 -18.07 -10.86
CA PHE A 85 3.17 -18.61 -11.78
C PHE A 85 4.43 -17.73 -11.90
N ALA A 86 4.27 -16.41 -12.08
CA ALA A 86 5.41 -15.52 -12.26
C ALA A 86 6.31 -15.41 -11.02
N LEU A 87 5.71 -15.49 -9.83
CA LEU A 87 6.46 -15.49 -8.58
C LEU A 87 7.14 -16.83 -8.33
N ALA A 88 6.44 -17.94 -8.61
CA ALA A 88 7.02 -19.28 -8.51
C ALA A 88 8.24 -19.45 -9.44
N ASP A 89 8.13 -18.98 -10.68
CA ASP A 89 9.19 -19.03 -11.69
C ASP A 89 10.41 -18.22 -11.25
N TYR A 90 10.21 -17.02 -10.72
CA TYR A 90 11.31 -16.21 -10.18
C TYR A 90 11.95 -16.84 -8.94
N ASN A 91 11.15 -17.37 -8.02
CA ASN A 91 11.62 -17.93 -6.75
C ASN A 91 12.45 -19.22 -6.91
N ILE A 92 12.37 -19.91 -8.05
CA ILE A 92 13.23 -21.07 -8.36
C ILE A 92 14.70 -20.67 -8.42
N GLU A 93 15.00 -19.51 -9.00
CA GLU A 93 16.36 -19.01 -9.19
C GLU A 93 16.81 -18.10 -8.05
N HIS A 94 15.86 -17.40 -7.43
CA HIS A 94 16.10 -16.38 -6.41
C HIS A 94 15.12 -16.57 -5.26
N ASP A 95 15.47 -17.39 -4.29
CA ASP A 95 14.62 -17.65 -3.13
C ASP A 95 14.39 -16.37 -2.32
N LEU A 96 13.13 -15.91 -2.27
CA LEU A 96 12.69 -14.74 -1.51
C LEU A 96 12.14 -15.10 -0.12
N GLU A 97 12.32 -16.36 0.33
CA GLU A 97 11.83 -16.85 1.63
C GLU A 97 10.34 -16.54 1.83
N LEU A 98 9.53 -16.88 0.80
CA LEU A 98 8.13 -16.45 0.68
C LEU A 98 7.21 -16.93 1.81
N ASP A 99 7.59 -17.96 2.55
CA ASP A 99 6.86 -18.53 3.69
C ASP A 99 7.13 -17.79 5.01
N THR A 100 8.07 -16.85 5.03
CA THR A 100 8.40 -16.03 6.20
C THR A 100 7.74 -14.66 6.16
N HIS A 101 7.69 -13.97 7.31
CA HIS A 101 7.28 -12.57 7.34
C HIS A 101 8.29 -11.67 6.63
N ALA A 102 7.79 -10.61 6.01
CA ALA A 102 8.61 -9.61 5.36
C ALA A 102 9.47 -8.81 6.36
N SER A 103 10.53 -8.18 5.83
CA SER A 103 11.35 -7.23 6.58
C SER A 103 10.53 -6.13 7.26
N ALA A 104 11.06 -5.51 8.30
CA ALA A 104 10.39 -4.40 8.98
C ALA A 104 10.15 -3.21 8.05
N GLU A 105 11.03 -2.98 7.09
CA GLU A 105 10.89 -1.98 6.03
C GLU A 105 9.68 -2.25 5.13
N ALA A 106 9.45 -3.50 4.76
CA ALA A 106 8.28 -3.89 3.98
C ALA A 106 6.99 -3.80 4.79
N GLN A 107 7.02 -4.17 6.07
CA GLN A 107 5.87 -4.06 6.96
C GLN A 107 5.46 -2.59 7.16
N ILE A 108 6.43 -1.66 7.29
CA ILE A 108 6.08 -0.24 7.40
C ILE A 108 5.60 0.35 6.06
N ALA A 109 6.09 -0.16 4.93
CA ALA A 109 5.57 0.22 3.61
C ALA A 109 4.10 -0.19 3.48
N ALA A 110 3.75 -1.43 3.81
CA ALA A 110 2.37 -1.91 3.81
C ALA A 110 1.46 -1.11 4.75
N LEU A 111 1.90 -0.84 5.97
CA LEU A 111 1.13 -0.04 6.92
C LEU A 111 0.94 1.41 6.45
N SER A 112 1.91 1.96 5.74
CA SER A 112 1.82 3.30 5.15
C SER A 112 0.82 3.33 3.98
N ASP A 113 0.75 2.26 3.20
CA ASP A 113 -0.24 2.07 2.15
C ASP A 113 -1.66 1.99 2.75
N ASP A 114 -1.87 1.20 3.80
CA ASP A 114 -3.15 1.13 4.52
C ASP A 114 -3.62 2.52 5.01
N ILE A 115 -2.70 3.32 5.57
CA ILE A 115 -3.01 4.68 6.01
C ILE A 115 -3.39 5.57 4.84
N ALA A 116 -2.65 5.52 3.74
CA ALA A 116 -2.93 6.29 2.54
C ALA A 116 -4.27 5.89 1.93
N TYR A 117 -4.50 4.60 1.74
CA TYR A 117 -5.73 4.02 1.20
C TYR A 117 -6.96 4.46 2.01
N ASN A 118 -6.95 4.26 3.33
CA ASN A 118 -8.06 4.64 4.20
C ASN A 118 -8.39 6.15 4.12
N ASN A 119 -7.36 7.00 4.02
CA ASN A 119 -7.58 8.45 3.89
C ASN A 119 -8.13 8.84 2.51
N HIS A 120 -7.68 8.19 1.44
CA HIS A 120 -8.20 8.40 0.09
C HIS A 120 -9.64 7.93 -0.03
N ASP A 121 -9.97 6.76 0.47
CA ASP A 121 -11.34 6.22 0.47
C ASP A 121 -12.30 7.10 1.26
N LEU A 122 -11.87 7.57 2.43
CA LEU A 122 -12.66 8.51 3.23
C LEU A 122 -12.92 9.81 2.45
N HIS A 123 -11.89 10.37 1.80
CA HIS A 123 -12.02 11.57 0.98
C HIS A 123 -12.95 11.35 -0.20
N ASP A 124 -12.79 10.24 -0.91
CA ASP A 124 -13.64 9.93 -2.07
C ASP A 124 -15.08 9.64 -1.66
N GLY A 125 -15.31 8.96 -0.55
CA GLY A 125 -16.65 8.74 0.01
C GLY A 125 -17.35 10.03 0.38
N ILE A 126 -16.64 10.98 1.02
CA ILE A 126 -17.16 12.33 1.31
C ILE A 126 -17.50 13.07 0.01
N ARG A 127 -16.58 13.08 -0.93
CA ARG A 127 -16.74 13.76 -2.23
C ARG A 127 -17.88 13.20 -3.07
N ALA A 128 -18.07 11.89 -3.01
CA ALA A 128 -19.17 11.20 -3.69
C ALA A 128 -20.53 11.33 -2.96
N GLY A 129 -20.56 11.90 -1.75
CA GLY A 129 -21.77 12.02 -0.95
C GLY A 129 -22.28 10.68 -0.42
N VAL A 130 -21.40 9.70 -0.27
CA VAL A 130 -21.72 8.37 0.29
C VAL A 130 -21.91 8.44 1.80
N PHE A 131 -21.18 9.34 2.47
CA PHE A 131 -21.26 9.56 3.91
C PHE A 131 -22.00 10.85 4.23
N LEU A 132 -22.87 10.80 5.24
CA LEU A 132 -23.46 11.99 5.85
C LEU A 132 -22.47 12.59 6.87
N GLU A 133 -22.42 13.91 6.97
CA GLU A 133 -21.51 14.59 7.90
C GLU A 133 -21.73 14.13 9.36
N GLU A 134 -22.98 13.91 9.75
CA GLU A 134 -23.35 13.43 11.08
C GLU A 134 -22.75 12.04 11.40
N GLU A 135 -22.61 11.19 10.40
CA GLU A 135 -21.98 9.88 10.54
C GLU A 135 -20.47 10.00 10.75
N LEU A 136 -19.83 10.97 10.11
CA LEU A 136 -18.40 11.22 10.26
C LEU A 136 -18.03 11.82 11.61
N MET A 137 -18.92 12.69 12.15
CA MET A 137 -18.68 13.39 13.43
C MET A 137 -18.65 12.45 14.63
N VAL A 138 -19.25 11.26 14.56
CA VAL A 138 -19.21 10.27 15.65
C VAL A 138 -18.01 9.33 15.58
N LEU A 139 -17.23 9.38 14.53
CA LEU A 139 -16.05 8.53 14.39
C LEU A 139 -14.89 9.02 15.28
N PRO A 140 -14.17 8.11 15.96
CA PRO A 140 -13.19 8.45 17.01
C PRO A 140 -12.05 9.36 16.57
N ILE A 141 -11.62 9.26 15.32
CA ILE A 141 -10.51 10.04 14.76
C ILE A 141 -11.02 11.22 13.92
N VAL A 142 -12.05 10.97 13.12
CA VAL A 142 -12.55 11.93 12.15
C VAL A 142 -13.30 13.08 12.83
N GLY A 143 -14.21 12.75 13.75
CA GLY A 143 -14.99 13.77 14.47
C GLY A 143 -14.15 14.81 15.21
N PRO A 144 -13.19 14.39 16.06
CA PRO A 144 -12.25 15.31 16.72
C PRO A 144 -11.44 16.16 15.75
N ALA A 145 -11.01 15.60 14.60
CA ALA A 145 -10.26 16.34 13.59
C ALA A 145 -11.09 17.47 12.96
N TYR A 146 -12.36 17.21 12.67
CA TYR A 146 -13.29 18.26 12.19
C TYR A 146 -13.56 19.32 13.28
N ALA A 147 -13.80 18.91 14.53
CA ALA A 147 -14.03 19.81 15.63
C ALA A 147 -12.86 20.79 15.84
N GLU A 148 -11.61 20.28 15.78
CA GLU A 148 -10.40 21.12 15.85
C GLU A 148 -10.33 22.13 14.68
N VAL A 149 -10.70 21.71 13.49
CA VAL A 149 -10.71 22.59 12.30
C VAL A 149 -11.75 23.70 12.49
N ASP A 150 -12.94 23.36 12.94
CA ASP A 150 -14.05 24.33 13.14
C ASP A 150 -13.71 25.35 14.23
N GLU A 151 -13.06 24.92 15.30
CA GLU A 151 -12.57 25.83 16.36
C GLU A 151 -11.51 26.79 15.83
N LYS A 152 -10.54 26.27 15.07
CA LYS A 152 -9.38 27.03 14.59
C LYS A 152 -9.72 27.95 13.40
N TYR A 153 -10.64 27.52 12.56
CA TYR A 153 -10.97 28.21 11.31
C TYR A 153 -12.50 28.32 11.15
N PRO A 154 -13.18 29.16 11.96
CA PRO A 154 -14.62 29.33 11.86
C PRO A 154 -15.01 29.88 10.48
N ASN A 155 -16.05 29.30 9.88
CA ASN A 155 -16.58 29.64 8.55
C ASN A 155 -15.66 29.29 7.36
N LEU A 156 -14.81 28.27 7.50
CA LEU A 156 -14.00 27.78 6.40
C LEU A 156 -14.91 27.20 5.29
N GLU A 157 -14.50 27.41 4.05
CA GLU A 157 -15.19 26.84 2.89
C GLU A 157 -15.20 25.29 2.99
N PRO A 158 -16.32 24.59 2.65
CA PRO A 158 -16.51 23.16 2.93
C PRO A 158 -15.40 22.26 2.40
N SER A 159 -14.92 22.49 1.18
CA SER A 159 -13.84 21.69 0.60
C SER A 159 -12.53 21.85 1.38
N ARG A 160 -12.18 23.08 1.75
CA ARG A 160 -10.98 23.35 2.57
C ARG A 160 -11.11 22.78 3.98
N ARG A 161 -12.30 22.85 4.57
CA ARG A 161 -12.62 22.26 5.87
C ARG A 161 -12.36 20.76 5.86
N THR A 162 -12.85 20.06 4.83
CA THR A 162 -12.60 18.63 4.62
C THR A 162 -11.12 18.32 4.48
N HIS A 163 -10.40 19.04 3.62
CA HIS A 163 -8.97 18.81 3.45
C HIS A 163 -8.16 19.08 4.73
N GLU A 164 -8.52 20.08 5.51
CA GLU A 164 -7.87 20.36 6.80
C GLU A 164 -8.13 19.25 7.82
N ALA A 165 -9.36 18.73 7.88
CA ALA A 165 -9.71 17.62 8.76
C ALA A 165 -8.96 16.32 8.35
N LEU A 166 -8.98 15.98 7.07
CA LEU A 166 -8.29 14.78 6.57
C LEU A 166 -6.78 14.81 6.79
N ARG A 167 -6.13 15.98 6.67
CA ARG A 167 -4.70 16.10 7.03
C ARG A 167 -4.43 15.80 8.50
N ARG A 168 -5.35 16.14 9.42
CA ARG A 168 -5.25 15.80 10.84
C ARG A 168 -5.48 14.33 11.09
N VAL A 169 -6.48 13.74 10.42
CA VAL A 169 -6.72 12.29 10.47
C VAL A 169 -5.47 11.54 10.06
N PHE A 170 -4.90 11.89 8.90
CA PHE A 170 -3.65 11.30 8.40
C PHE A 170 -2.49 11.44 9.40
N ALA A 171 -2.26 12.66 9.88
CA ALA A 171 -1.19 12.94 10.85
C ALA A 171 -1.36 12.17 12.16
N GLN A 172 -2.60 11.99 12.61
CA GLN A 172 -2.90 11.20 13.82
C GLN A 172 -2.60 9.72 13.61
N MET A 173 -2.99 9.13 12.48
CA MET A 173 -2.70 7.72 12.14
C MET A 173 -1.19 7.48 12.07
N VAL A 174 -0.44 8.35 11.38
CA VAL A 174 1.04 8.25 11.33
C VAL A 174 1.66 8.39 12.73
N SER A 175 1.18 9.34 13.52
CA SER A 175 1.69 9.56 14.89
C SER A 175 1.43 8.37 15.79
N ASP A 176 0.27 7.73 15.68
CA ASP A 176 -0.09 6.54 16.45
C ASP A 176 0.86 5.38 16.14
N VAL A 177 1.11 5.11 14.86
CA VAL A 177 2.10 4.08 14.44
C VAL A 177 3.47 4.36 15.03
N VAL A 178 3.96 5.60 14.91
CA VAL A 178 5.29 5.97 15.42
C VAL A 178 5.38 5.83 16.94
N LEU A 179 4.37 6.31 17.67
CA LEU A 179 4.37 6.29 19.14
C LEU A 179 4.21 4.88 19.67
N THR A 180 3.30 4.10 19.10
CA THR A 180 3.06 2.69 19.48
C THR A 180 4.29 1.84 19.19
N SER A 181 4.90 1.99 18.01
CA SER A 181 6.14 1.27 17.69
C SER A 181 7.28 1.61 18.65
N LYS A 182 7.45 2.88 19.00
CA LYS A 182 8.47 3.29 19.99
C LYS A 182 8.22 2.75 21.39
N SER A 183 6.97 2.56 21.78
CA SER A 183 6.62 2.04 23.10
C SER A 183 6.81 0.53 23.21
N ASN A 184 6.83 -0.18 22.09
CA ASN A 184 6.96 -1.63 22.00
C ASN A 184 8.41 -2.11 21.76
N LEU A 185 9.32 -1.19 21.48
CA LEU A 185 10.77 -1.43 21.31
C LEU A 185 11.53 -1.17 22.62
#